data_091836b058a801a0ea4426e010552a68
#
_entry.id   091836b058a801a0ea4426e010552a68
#
_cell.length_a   1.000
_cell.length_b   1.000
_cell.length_c   1.000
_cell.angle_alpha   90.00
_cell.angle_beta   90.00
_cell.angle_gamma   90.00
#
_symmetry.space_group_name_H-M   'P 1'
#
loop_
_entity.id
_entity.type
_entity.pdbx_description
1 polymer ?
#
loop_
_entity_poly.entity_id
_entity_poly.type
_entity_poly.pdbx_seq_one_letter_code
_entity_poly.pdbx_strand_id
1 'polypeptide(L)'
;MPAFSFLCIFGTTFAFGQTGQILLPMEQKNKYAKSIERLNEAVRLEIATSLQYMYFHVHFEDAGYEYLARMMKQTSIAEMRHIEELSERIMYLEGDVDMNPFEKTLQITNVSEALTFAMNVEQSTIDKYNEWSRLCSAEDDAITHKMFQTLAEQEEEHLDMFRTELQNMKDYGEQNYLALQSIAHSKAVVKEQKEKAYHHRED
;
A
#
# COMPACT_ATOMS: atom_id res chain seq x y z
N MET A 1 45.08 -17.19 31.69
CA MET A 1 44.07 -16.38 30.96
C MET A 1 44.56 -16.24 29.52
N PRO A 2 43.82 -16.64 28.50
CA PRO A 2 44.27 -16.49 27.10
C PRO A 2 44.24 -14.99 26.72
N ALA A 3 45.34 -14.48 26.21
CA ALA A 3 45.44 -13.12 25.70
C ALA A 3 44.84 -13.07 24.28
N PHE A 4 43.82 -12.29 24.09
CA PHE A 4 43.30 -11.96 22.76
C PHE A 4 43.95 -10.65 22.28
N SER A 5 44.48 -10.67 21.07
CA SER A 5 44.97 -9.46 20.41
C SER A 5 43.84 -8.91 19.53
N PHE A 6 43.58 -7.61 19.64
CA PHE A 6 42.58 -6.91 18.85
C PHE A 6 43.26 -5.93 17.88
N LEU A 7 42.84 -5.92 16.63
CA LEU A 7 43.25 -4.93 15.65
C LEU A 7 41.99 -4.18 15.16
N CYS A 8 42.04 -2.86 15.28
CA CYS A 8 40.94 -2.01 14.80
C CYS A 8 41.39 -1.32 13.49
N ILE A 9 40.71 -1.55 12.41
CA ILE A 9 40.93 -0.89 11.10
C ILE A 9 39.60 -0.31 10.64
N PHE A 10 39.54 1.00 10.42
CA PHE A 10 38.36 1.71 9.96
C PHE A 10 37.06 1.45 10.78
N GLY A 11 37.21 1.42 12.11
CA GLY A 11 36.07 1.26 13.02
C GLY A 11 35.59 -0.18 13.24
N THR A 12 36.19 -1.17 12.58
CA THR A 12 35.84 -2.59 12.76
C THR A 12 36.92 -3.26 13.64
N THR A 13 36.48 -3.90 14.73
CA THR A 13 37.37 -4.62 15.67
C THR A 13 37.46 -6.09 15.24
N PHE A 14 38.66 -6.53 14.90
CA PHE A 14 38.93 -7.94 14.57
C PHE A 14 39.53 -8.63 15.79
N ALA A 15 38.98 -9.79 16.17
CA ALA A 15 39.58 -10.66 17.20
C ALA A 15 40.36 -11.78 16.50
N PHE A 16 41.59 -12.02 16.96
CA PHE A 16 42.42 -13.12 16.47
C PHE A 16 42.39 -14.26 17.48
N GLY A 17 42.03 -15.45 17.01
CA GLY A 17 42.16 -16.67 17.78
C GLY A 17 43.63 -17.14 17.87
N GLN A 18 43.96 -18.06 18.79
CA GLN A 18 45.31 -18.64 19.00
C GLN A 18 45.93 -19.31 17.75
N THR A 19 45.16 -19.56 16.71
CA THR A 19 45.62 -20.19 15.45
C THR A 19 45.90 -19.18 14.33
N GLY A 20 45.81 -17.85 14.57
CA GLY A 20 46.01 -16.84 13.53
C GLY A 20 44.92 -16.76 12.50
N GLN A 21 43.81 -17.49 12.69
CA GLN A 21 42.64 -17.38 11.81
C GLN A 21 41.88 -16.10 12.14
N ILE A 22 41.56 -15.32 11.09
CA ILE A 22 40.66 -14.18 11.17
C ILE A 22 39.28 -14.74 11.48
N LEU A 23 38.81 -14.51 12.72
CA LEU A 23 37.38 -14.71 13.02
C LEU A 23 36.61 -13.60 12.28
N LEU A 24 35.81 -14.00 11.32
CA LEU A 24 34.86 -13.09 10.68
C LEU A 24 34.03 -12.44 11.80
N PRO A 25 33.75 -11.11 11.71
CA PRO A 25 32.88 -10.47 12.69
C PRO A 25 31.58 -11.27 12.78
N MET A 26 31.14 -11.58 13.99
CA MET A 26 29.80 -12.13 14.17
C MET A 26 28.84 -11.14 13.51
N GLU A 27 28.03 -11.61 12.59
CA GLU A 27 27.00 -10.85 11.90
C GLU A 27 26.15 -10.13 12.96
N GLN A 28 26.35 -8.82 13.08
CA GLN A 28 25.65 -8.03 14.09
C GLN A 28 24.19 -7.98 13.65
N LYS A 29 23.32 -8.73 14.33
CA LYS A 29 21.91 -8.81 14.02
C LYS A 29 21.34 -7.38 13.95
N ASN A 30 20.78 -7.01 12.81
CA ASN A 30 20.17 -5.70 12.62
C ASN A 30 19.13 -5.45 13.72
N LYS A 31 19.30 -4.39 14.50
CA LYS A 31 18.41 -4.10 15.63
C LYS A 31 16.97 -3.83 15.18
N TYR A 32 16.78 -3.45 13.92
CA TYR A 32 15.49 -3.17 13.30
C TYR A 32 14.92 -4.34 12.49
N ALA A 33 15.50 -5.55 12.63
CA ALA A 33 15.08 -6.72 11.85
C ALA A 33 13.56 -6.97 11.91
N LYS A 34 12.93 -6.77 13.06
CA LYS A 34 11.49 -6.93 13.23
C LYS A 34 10.67 -5.79 12.58
N SER A 35 11.18 -4.56 12.61
CA SER A 35 10.55 -3.45 11.87
C SER A 35 10.61 -3.71 10.37
N ILE A 36 11.75 -4.19 9.84
CA ILE A 36 11.92 -4.57 8.43
C ILE A 36 10.95 -5.69 8.03
N GLU A 37 10.74 -6.68 8.89
CA GLU A 37 9.78 -7.76 8.63
C GLU A 37 8.35 -7.23 8.48
N ARG A 38 7.89 -6.36 9.40
CA ARG A 38 6.56 -5.73 9.35
C ARG A 38 6.41 -4.80 8.15
N LEU A 39 7.43 -4.00 7.86
CA LEU A 39 7.44 -3.12 6.69
C LEU A 39 7.35 -3.92 5.38
N ASN A 40 8.04 -5.05 5.28
CA ASN A 40 7.94 -5.95 4.13
C ASN A 40 6.57 -6.61 4.03
N GLU A 41 5.94 -6.99 5.14
CA GLU A 41 4.56 -7.48 5.11
C GLU A 41 3.61 -6.39 4.63
N ALA A 42 3.79 -5.13 5.08
CA ALA A 42 3.04 -3.98 4.61
C ALA A 42 3.22 -3.75 3.10
N VAL A 43 4.45 -3.70 2.59
CA VAL A 43 4.73 -3.59 1.14
C VAL A 43 3.96 -4.64 0.34
N ARG A 44 3.96 -5.88 0.78
CA ARG A 44 3.27 -6.98 0.10
C ARG A 44 1.74 -6.83 0.12
N LEU A 45 1.18 -6.30 1.22
CA LEU A 45 -0.25 -5.99 1.32
C LEU A 45 -0.61 -4.87 0.36
N GLU A 46 0.13 -3.76 0.37
CA GLU A 46 -0.14 -2.61 -0.50
C GLU A 46 -0.03 -2.98 -1.99
N ILE A 47 0.94 -3.83 -2.37
CA ILE A 47 1.03 -4.35 -3.75
C ILE A 47 -0.23 -5.13 -4.12
N ALA A 48 -0.70 -6.03 -3.25
CA ALA A 48 -1.90 -6.81 -3.51
C ALA A 48 -3.15 -5.91 -3.62
N THR A 49 -3.28 -4.93 -2.73
CA THR A 49 -4.38 -3.95 -2.70
C THR A 49 -4.36 -3.05 -3.94
N SER A 50 -3.22 -2.49 -4.29
CA SER A 50 -3.05 -1.66 -5.49
C SER A 50 -3.45 -2.41 -6.76
N LEU A 51 -3.00 -3.66 -6.93
CA LEU A 51 -3.36 -4.50 -8.08
C LEU A 51 -4.85 -4.84 -8.10
N GLN A 52 -5.46 -5.10 -6.94
CA GLN A 52 -6.87 -5.38 -6.82
C GLN A 52 -7.73 -4.17 -7.19
N TYR A 53 -7.35 -2.97 -6.75
CA TYR A 53 -8.08 -1.74 -7.09
C TYR A 53 -7.88 -1.34 -8.55
N MET A 54 -6.72 -1.61 -9.13
CA MET A 54 -6.51 -1.46 -10.58
C MET A 54 -7.40 -2.42 -11.37
N TYR A 55 -7.58 -3.67 -10.89
CA TYR A 55 -8.52 -4.62 -11.50
C TYR A 55 -9.97 -4.08 -11.44
N PHE A 56 -10.41 -3.56 -10.31
CA PHE A 56 -11.74 -2.95 -10.19
C PHE A 56 -11.89 -1.74 -11.09
N HIS A 57 -10.87 -0.86 -11.16
CA HIS A 57 -10.88 0.29 -12.06
C HIS A 57 -11.19 -0.08 -13.50
N VAL A 58 -10.43 -1.03 -14.09
CA VAL A 58 -10.60 -1.36 -15.52
C VAL A 58 -11.96 -1.99 -15.80
N HIS A 59 -12.51 -2.78 -14.87
CA HIS A 59 -13.84 -3.38 -15.02
C HIS A 59 -14.97 -2.36 -14.85
N PHE A 60 -14.84 -1.42 -13.94
CA PHE A 60 -15.84 -0.35 -13.75
C PHE A 60 -15.79 0.65 -14.89
N GLU A 61 -14.62 0.93 -15.46
CA GLU A 61 -14.48 1.77 -16.65
C GLU A 61 -15.15 1.13 -17.86
N ASP A 62 -14.92 -0.16 -18.10
CA ASP A 62 -15.58 -0.92 -19.19
C ASP A 62 -17.11 -0.96 -19.02
N ALA A 63 -17.60 -1.07 -17.78
CA ALA A 63 -19.02 -1.03 -17.46
C ALA A 63 -19.64 0.39 -17.54
N GLY A 64 -18.85 1.43 -17.77
CA GLY A 64 -19.31 2.82 -17.86
C GLY A 64 -19.59 3.48 -16.50
N TYR A 65 -19.04 2.96 -15.40
CA TYR A 65 -19.15 3.53 -14.05
C TYR A 65 -17.98 4.48 -13.77
N GLU A 66 -17.91 5.59 -14.50
CA GLU A 66 -16.76 6.51 -14.54
C GLU A 66 -16.30 6.99 -13.16
N TYR A 67 -17.24 7.37 -12.29
CA TYR A 67 -16.90 7.84 -10.95
C TYR A 67 -16.23 6.74 -10.12
N LEU A 68 -16.84 5.55 -10.09
CA LEU A 68 -16.29 4.39 -9.37
C LEU A 68 -14.94 3.94 -9.93
N ALA A 69 -14.82 3.93 -11.27
CA ALA A 69 -13.57 3.60 -11.94
C ALA A 69 -12.45 4.57 -11.54
N ARG A 70 -12.74 5.87 -11.56
CA ARG A 70 -11.79 6.90 -11.16
C ARG A 70 -11.41 6.80 -9.68
N MET A 71 -12.38 6.56 -8.81
CA MET A 71 -12.16 6.33 -7.38
C MET A 71 -11.19 5.17 -7.16
N MET A 72 -11.46 4.00 -7.73
CA MET A 72 -10.57 2.82 -7.62
C MET A 72 -9.17 3.07 -8.18
N LYS A 73 -9.06 3.82 -9.29
CA LYS A 73 -7.75 4.20 -9.84
C LYS A 73 -6.96 5.10 -8.91
N GLN A 74 -7.61 6.11 -8.34
CA GLN A 74 -6.96 7.06 -7.43
C GLN A 74 -6.47 6.37 -6.17
N THR A 75 -7.28 5.46 -5.60
CA THR A 75 -6.87 4.66 -4.45
C THR A 75 -5.72 3.72 -4.82
N SER A 76 -5.81 2.99 -5.94
CA SER A 76 -4.68 2.16 -6.42
C SER A 76 -3.36 2.94 -6.53
N ILE A 77 -3.40 4.20 -6.99
CA ILE A 77 -2.21 5.06 -7.05
C ILE A 77 -1.76 5.51 -5.65
N ALA A 78 -2.68 5.70 -4.70
CA ALA A 78 -2.33 6.01 -3.32
C ALA A 78 -1.57 4.83 -2.69
N GLU A 79 -2.06 3.59 -2.87
CA GLU A 79 -1.35 2.39 -2.38
C GLU A 79 0.04 2.23 -3.00
N MET A 80 0.21 2.62 -4.27
CA MET A 80 1.56 2.64 -4.89
C MET A 80 2.51 3.61 -4.18
N ARG A 81 2.03 4.72 -3.63
CA ARG A 81 2.84 5.66 -2.84
C ARG A 81 3.18 5.07 -1.47
N HIS A 82 2.24 4.35 -0.84
CA HIS A 82 2.52 3.62 0.39
C HIS A 82 3.65 2.59 0.18
N ILE A 83 3.64 1.85 -0.95
CA ILE A 83 4.72 0.92 -1.32
C ILE A 83 6.07 1.65 -1.38
N GLU A 84 6.13 2.83 -2.02
CA GLU A 84 7.35 3.63 -2.14
C GLU A 84 7.86 4.06 -0.74
N GLU A 85 7.01 4.69 0.08
CA GLU A 85 7.36 5.17 1.42
C GLU A 85 7.85 4.04 2.34
N LEU A 86 7.16 2.90 2.35
CA LEU A 86 7.54 1.71 3.12
C LEU A 86 8.89 1.14 2.65
N SER A 87 9.09 1.08 1.34
CA SER A 87 10.32 0.57 0.73
C SER A 87 11.53 1.46 1.05
N GLU A 88 11.37 2.78 0.98
CA GLU A 88 12.41 3.74 1.39
C GLU A 88 12.81 3.55 2.86
N ARG A 89 11.82 3.31 3.73
CA ARG A 89 12.11 3.03 5.14
C ARG A 89 12.87 1.72 5.34
N ILE A 90 12.52 0.65 4.63
CA ILE A 90 13.24 -0.62 4.65
C ILE A 90 14.71 -0.42 4.25
N MET A 91 14.94 0.28 3.12
CA MET A 91 16.28 0.57 2.64
C MET A 91 17.09 1.41 3.63
N TYR A 92 16.46 2.41 4.26
CA TYR A 92 17.10 3.20 5.32
C TYR A 92 17.54 2.34 6.52
N LEU A 93 16.77 1.31 6.84
CA LEU A 93 17.07 0.37 7.92
C LEU A 93 18.05 -0.75 7.50
N GLU A 94 18.66 -0.64 6.32
CA GLU A 94 19.57 -1.62 5.74
C GLU A 94 18.91 -3.01 5.52
N GLY A 95 17.61 -3.01 5.22
CA GLY A 95 16.84 -4.19 4.82
C GLY A 95 16.77 -4.35 3.31
N ASP A 96 16.26 -5.50 2.88
CA ASP A 96 15.91 -5.77 1.48
C ASP A 96 14.38 -5.78 1.31
N VAL A 97 13.90 -5.27 0.17
CA VAL A 97 12.47 -5.07 -0.08
C VAL A 97 11.87 -6.30 -0.77
N ASP A 98 10.80 -6.86 -0.21
CA ASP A 98 10.02 -7.93 -0.83
C ASP A 98 8.86 -7.36 -1.68
N MET A 99 9.06 -7.27 -2.99
CA MET A 99 8.09 -6.78 -3.97
C MET A 99 7.09 -7.85 -4.46
N ASN A 100 6.90 -8.95 -3.73
CA ASN A 100 5.88 -9.94 -4.08
C ASN A 100 4.53 -9.56 -3.45
N PRO A 101 3.41 -9.64 -4.20
CA PRO A 101 2.11 -9.39 -3.60
C PRO A 101 1.79 -10.42 -2.50
N PHE A 102 1.08 -9.99 -1.45
CA PHE A 102 0.67 -10.86 -0.36
C PHE A 102 -0.31 -11.93 -0.85
N GLU A 103 -1.26 -11.52 -1.70
CA GLU A 103 -2.30 -12.38 -2.29
C GLU A 103 -2.45 -12.10 -3.79
N LYS A 104 -3.08 -13.02 -4.49
CA LYS A 104 -3.42 -12.85 -5.91
C LYS A 104 -4.67 -12.01 -6.06
N THR A 105 -4.73 -11.23 -7.14
CA THR A 105 -5.93 -10.47 -7.52
C THR A 105 -7.13 -11.41 -7.73
N LEU A 106 -8.25 -11.07 -7.10
CA LEU A 106 -9.51 -11.78 -7.20
C LEU A 106 -10.34 -11.25 -8.38
N GLN A 107 -11.06 -12.15 -9.06
CA GLN A 107 -11.92 -11.80 -10.20
C GLN A 107 -13.33 -11.40 -9.73
N ILE A 108 -13.43 -10.29 -8.99
CA ILE A 108 -14.69 -9.72 -8.52
C ILE A 108 -15.07 -8.59 -9.48
N THR A 109 -16.22 -8.70 -10.15
CA THR A 109 -16.71 -7.71 -11.12
C THR A 109 -18.01 -7.04 -10.67
N ASN A 110 -18.72 -7.60 -9.69
CA ASN A 110 -19.88 -6.97 -9.08
C ASN A 110 -19.46 -5.78 -8.22
N VAL A 111 -20.11 -4.63 -8.39
CA VAL A 111 -19.73 -3.38 -7.71
C VAL A 111 -19.91 -3.48 -6.20
N SER A 112 -21.04 -4.03 -5.72
CA SER A 112 -21.32 -4.17 -4.29
C SER A 112 -20.32 -5.09 -3.59
N GLU A 113 -19.99 -6.21 -4.25
CA GLU A 113 -18.99 -7.16 -3.76
C GLU A 113 -17.58 -6.52 -3.74
N ALA A 114 -17.21 -5.78 -4.79
CA ALA A 114 -15.92 -5.10 -4.89
C ALA A 114 -15.76 -4.01 -3.81
N LEU A 115 -16.79 -3.18 -3.60
CA LEU A 115 -16.78 -2.16 -2.54
C LEU A 115 -16.74 -2.78 -1.15
N THR A 116 -17.47 -3.90 -0.94
CA THR A 116 -17.44 -4.63 0.33
C THR A 116 -16.07 -5.25 0.58
N PHE A 117 -15.46 -5.83 -0.46
CA PHE A 117 -14.10 -6.35 -0.38
C PHE A 117 -13.11 -5.24 -0.03
N ALA A 118 -13.14 -4.11 -0.74
CA ALA A 118 -12.28 -2.97 -0.48
C ALA A 118 -12.42 -2.46 0.97
N MET A 119 -13.65 -2.23 1.43
CA MET A 119 -13.91 -1.82 2.82
C MET A 119 -13.29 -2.79 3.85
N ASN A 120 -13.38 -4.11 3.61
CA ASN A 120 -12.81 -5.10 4.52
C ASN A 120 -11.27 -5.13 4.47
N VAL A 121 -10.68 -4.91 3.32
CA VAL A 121 -9.21 -4.81 3.16
C VAL A 121 -8.70 -3.62 3.96
N GLU A 122 -9.27 -2.41 3.76
CA GLU A 122 -8.81 -1.23 4.50
C GLU A 122 -8.96 -1.41 6.01
N GLN A 123 -10.09 -1.94 6.49
CA GLN A 123 -10.25 -2.21 7.92
C GLN A 123 -9.17 -3.16 8.45
N SER A 124 -8.84 -4.22 7.70
CA SER A 124 -7.78 -5.17 8.08
C SER A 124 -6.41 -4.52 8.09
N THR A 125 -6.13 -3.64 7.12
CA THR A 125 -4.87 -2.89 7.03
C THR A 125 -4.73 -1.90 8.18
N ILE A 126 -5.78 -1.13 8.51
CA ILE A 126 -5.83 -0.24 9.68
C ILE A 126 -5.51 -1.01 10.97
N ASP A 127 -6.15 -2.16 11.17
CA ASP A 127 -5.93 -2.98 12.36
C ASP A 127 -4.46 -3.44 12.48
N LYS A 128 -3.87 -3.89 11.37
CA LYS A 128 -2.45 -4.28 11.31
C LYS A 128 -1.51 -3.09 11.56
N TYR A 129 -1.74 -1.95 10.93
CA TYR A 129 -0.91 -0.76 11.10
C TYR A 129 -0.95 -0.24 12.54
N ASN A 130 -2.12 -0.25 13.17
CA ASN A 130 -2.25 0.05 14.59
C ASN A 130 -1.48 -0.93 15.49
N GLU A 131 -1.49 -2.22 15.18
CA GLU A 131 -0.71 -3.22 15.90
C GLU A 131 0.78 -2.99 15.71
N TRP A 132 1.25 -2.88 14.45
CA TRP A 132 2.67 -2.71 14.12
C TRP A 132 3.24 -1.39 14.64
N SER A 133 2.43 -0.33 14.63
CA SER A 133 2.77 0.94 15.26
C SER A 133 3.12 0.74 16.74
N ARG A 134 2.28 0.06 17.51
CA ARG A 134 2.54 -0.23 18.93
C ARG A 134 3.79 -1.08 19.14
N LEU A 135 3.98 -2.10 18.29
CA LEU A 135 5.16 -2.98 18.38
C LEU A 135 6.45 -2.23 18.06
N CYS A 136 6.47 -1.38 17.04
CA CYS A 136 7.65 -0.54 16.73
C CYS A 136 7.96 0.44 17.85
N SER A 137 6.94 1.04 18.48
CA SER A 137 7.12 1.89 19.67
C SER A 137 7.76 1.13 20.83
N ALA A 138 7.31 -0.09 21.09
CA ALA A 138 7.85 -0.94 22.16
C ALA A 138 9.30 -1.41 21.89
N GLU A 139 9.74 -1.35 20.65
CA GLU A 139 11.08 -1.74 20.19
C GLU A 139 11.99 -0.52 19.92
N ASP A 140 11.64 0.65 20.43
CA ASP A 140 12.37 1.92 20.29
C ASP A 140 12.59 2.38 18.83
N ASP A 141 11.68 2.01 17.89
CA ASP A 141 11.66 2.50 16.52
C ASP A 141 10.56 3.56 16.32
N ALA A 142 10.80 4.74 16.85
CA ALA A 142 9.85 5.86 16.85
C ALA A 142 9.48 6.34 15.45
N ILE A 143 10.35 6.19 14.45
CA ILE A 143 10.08 6.64 13.08
C ILE A 143 9.15 5.67 12.35
N THR A 144 9.40 4.36 12.43
CA THR A 144 8.50 3.35 11.85
C THR A 144 7.16 3.33 12.59
N HIS A 145 7.15 3.52 13.92
CA HIS A 145 5.94 3.73 14.70
C HIS A 145 5.07 4.86 14.12
N LYS A 146 5.67 6.05 13.93
CA LYS A 146 4.96 7.21 13.36
C LYS A 146 4.50 6.95 11.92
N MET A 147 5.32 6.29 11.10
CA MET A 147 4.96 5.93 9.73
C MET A 147 3.68 5.10 9.69
N PHE A 148 3.59 4.02 10.47
CA PHE A 148 2.37 3.20 10.54
C PHE A 148 1.15 3.97 11.06
N GLN A 149 1.33 4.98 11.94
CA GLN A 149 0.23 5.85 12.33
C GLN A 149 -0.28 6.70 11.17
N THR A 150 0.63 7.32 10.41
CA THR A 150 0.26 8.15 9.27
C THR A 150 -0.40 7.33 8.17
N LEU A 151 0.11 6.12 7.88
CA LEU A 151 -0.53 5.23 6.92
C LEU A 151 -1.93 4.79 7.40
N ALA A 152 -2.09 4.43 8.67
CA ALA A 152 -3.41 4.08 9.21
C ALA A 152 -4.44 5.21 9.05
N GLU A 153 -4.04 6.48 9.24
CA GLU A 153 -4.90 7.65 9.00
C GLU A 153 -5.35 7.73 7.52
N GLN A 154 -4.47 7.40 6.57
CA GLN A 154 -4.79 7.41 5.14
C GLN A 154 -5.72 6.25 4.76
N GLU A 155 -5.53 5.06 5.36
CA GLU A 155 -6.45 3.94 5.15
C GLU A 155 -7.85 4.19 5.76
N GLU A 156 -7.95 4.96 6.84
CA GLU A 156 -9.24 5.41 7.37
C GLU A 156 -10.00 6.29 6.36
N GLU A 157 -9.32 7.13 5.59
CA GLU A 157 -9.91 7.92 4.51
C GLU A 157 -10.44 7.03 3.37
N HIS A 158 -9.67 6.01 2.96
CA HIS A 158 -10.10 5.03 1.97
C HIS A 158 -11.32 4.23 2.47
N LEU A 159 -11.26 3.75 3.70
CA LEU A 159 -12.36 3.01 4.35
C LEU A 159 -13.66 3.83 4.37
N ASP A 160 -13.60 5.11 4.76
CA ASP A 160 -14.76 5.99 4.83
C ASP A 160 -15.37 6.23 3.45
N MET A 161 -14.53 6.40 2.44
CA MET A 161 -14.96 6.54 1.06
C MET A 161 -15.73 5.30 0.58
N PHE A 162 -15.21 4.10 0.76
CA PHE A 162 -15.90 2.86 0.37
C PHE A 162 -17.17 2.61 1.17
N ARG A 163 -17.16 2.91 2.47
CA ARG A 163 -18.35 2.84 3.32
C ARG A 163 -19.45 3.79 2.85
N THR A 164 -19.09 5.00 2.46
CA THR A 164 -20.02 5.99 1.91
C THR A 164 -20.67 5.50 0.63
N GLU A 165 -19.92 4.90 -0.30
CA GLU A 165 -20.50 4.39 -1.54
C GLU A 165 -21.41 3.18 -1.32
N LEU A 166 -21.07 2.28 -0.40
CA LEU A 166 -21.96 1.19 0.01
C LEU A 166 -23.25 1.72 0.66
N GLN A 167 -23.16 2.77 1.46
CA GLN A 167 -24.35 3.40 2.04
C GLN A 167 -25.21 4.06 0.97
N ASN A 168 -24.61 4.77 0.01
CA ASN A 168 -25.32 5.35 -1.14
C ASN A 168 -26.06 4.27 -1.95
N MET A 169 -25.41 3.13 -2.22
CA MET A 169 -26.05 2.00 -2.90
C MET A 169 -27.26 1.46 -2.13
N LYS A 170 -27.16 1.38 -0.80
CA LYS A 170 -28.26 0.95 0.06
C LYS A 170 -29.43 1.93 0.05
N ASP A 171 -29.14 3.23 0.12
CA ASP A 171 -30.15 4.29 0.24
C ASP A 171 -30.91 4.52 -1.07
N TYR A 172 -30.24 4.46 -2.21
CA TYR A 172 -30.84 4.64 -3.52
C TYR A 172 -31.33 3.34 -4.19
N GLY A 173 -30.92 2.19 -3.65
CA GLY A 173 -31.04 0.88 -4.29
C GLY A 173 -29.98 0.68 -5.37
N GLU A 174 -29.38 -0.50 -5.43
CA GLU A 174 -28.23 -0.81 -6.28
C GLU A 174 -28.47 -0.46 -7.77
N GLN A 175 -29.62 -0.83 -8.33
CA GLN A 175 -29.95 -0.56 -9.73
C GLN A 175 -30.01 0.94 -10.04
N ASN A 176 -30.63 1.73 -9.17
CA ASN A 176 -30.73 3.18 -9.35
C ASN A 176 -29.36 3.85 -9.19
N TYR A 177 -28.58 3.41 -8.19
CA TYR A 177 -27.23 3.90 -7.97
C TYR A 177 -26.34 3.66 -9.20
N LEU A 178 -26.31 2.44 -9.74
CA LEU A 178 -25.53 2.10 -10.93
C LEU A 178 -26.02 2.82 -12.19
N ALA A 179 -27.33 3.00 -12.35
CA ALA A 179 -27.89 3.79 -13.46
C ALA A 179 -27.42 5.25 -13.40
N LEU A 180 -27.33 5.86 -12.24
CA LEU A 180 -26.80 7.22 -12.07
C LEU A 180 -25.31 7.31 -12.45
N GLN A 181 -24.51 6.29 -12.17
CA GLN A 181 -23.11 6.22 -12.60
C GLN A 181 -22.98 6.21 -14.12
N SER A 182 -23.78 5.39 -14.82
CA SER A 182 -23.80 5.30 -16.29
C SER A 182 -24.31 6.56 -16.98
N ILE A 183 -25.30 7.25 -16.40
CA ILE A 183 -25.81 8.54 -16.93
C ILE A 183 -24.75 9.63 -16.83
N ALA A 184 -23.99 9.67 -15.75
CA ALA A 184 -22.88 10.60 -15.59
C ALA A 184 -21.81 10.41 -16.68
N HIS A 185 -21.44 9.16 -16.97
CA HIS A 185 -20.53 8.79 -18.06
C HIS A 185 -21.05 9.27 -19.42
N SER A 186 -22.31 8.99 -19.77
CA SER A 186 -22.91 9.39 -21.05
C SER A 186 -22.89 10.91 -21.25
N LYS A 187 -23.12 11.69 -20.21
CA LYS A 187 -23.05 13.16 -20.27
C LYS A 187 -21.62 13.67 -20.47
N ALA A 188 -20.64 13.06 -19.83
CA ALA A 188 -19.22 13.41 -19.98
C ALA A 188 -18.74 13.15 -21.40
N VAL A 189 -19.04 11.98 -21.98
CA VAL A 189 -18.70 11.61 -23.37
C VAL A 189 -19.31 12.59 -24.37
N VAL A 190 -20.59 12.94 -24.22
CA VAL A 190 -21.27 13.90 -25.12
C VAL A 190 -20.64 15.30 -25.01
N LYS A 191 -20.23 15.73 -23.82
CA LYS A 191 -19.55 17.02 -23.62
C LYS A 191 -18.20 17.03 -24.33
N GLU A 192 -17.38 16.01 -24.13
CA GLU A 192 -16.05 15.88 -24.75
C GLU A 192 -16.13 15.84 -26.29
N GLN A 193 -17.12 15.11 -26.85
CA GLN A 193 -17.35 15.08 -28.29
C GLN A 193 -17.74 16.46 -28.86
N LYS A 194 -18.54 17.24 -28.13
CA LYS A 194 -18.91 18.59 -28.52
C LYS A 194 -17.70 19.53 -28.48
N GLU A 195 -16.85 19.44 -27.48
CA GLU A 195 -15.64 20.24 -27.37
C GLU A 195 -14.64 19.92 -28.48
N LYS A 196 -14.42 18.64 -28.78
CA LYS A 196 -13.58 18.21 -29.94
C LYS A 196 -14.16 18.70 -31.29
N ALA A 197 -15.46 18.63 -31.50
CA ALA A 197 -16.10 19.12 -32.71
C ALA A 197 -16.06 20.65 -32.85
N TYR A 198 -15.98 21.41 -31.76
CA TYR A 198 -15.81 22.84 -31.76
C TYR A 198 -14.41 23.25 -32.22
N HIS A 199 -13.38 22.63 -31.67
CA HIS A 199 -11.98 22.91 -32.04
C HIS A 199 -11.64 22.54 -33.48
N HIS A 200 -12.25 21.49 -34.05
CA HIS A 200 -12.08 21.13 -35.48
C HIS A 200 -12.76 22.07 -36.49
N ARG A 201 -13.53 23.08 -36.05
CA ARG A 201 -14.14 24.08 -36.90
C ARG A 201 -13.38 25.39 -36.96
N GLU A 202 -12.36 25.54 -36.16
CA GLU A 202 -11.51 26.73 -36.10
C GLU A 202 -10.18 26.54 -36.86
N ASP A 203 -9.89 25.34 -37.35
CA ASP A 203 -8.81 24.99 -38.27
C ASP A 203 -9.33 24.90 -39.72
#